data_7bc767294e5359365bb66990d95d33c8
#
_entry.id   7bc767294e5359365bb66990d95d33c8
#
_cell.length_a   1.000
_cell.length_b   1.000
_cell.length_c   1.000
_cell.angle_alpha   90.00
_cell.angle_beta   90.00
_cell.angle_gamma   90.00
#
_symmetry.space_group_name_H-M   'P 1'
#
loop_
_entity.id
_entity.type
_entity.pdbx_description
1 polymer ?
#
loop_
_entity_poly.entity_id
_entity_poly.type
_entity_poly.pdbx_seq_one_letter_code
_entity_poly.pdbx_strand_id
1 'polypeptide(L)'
;GLPYPKGVLLVGVQGTGKSIAAKIIASEWELPLLRLDFGRLFASLVGQSELRVRKMIQIAEALSPCILWVDEIDKAFAGAQSSGDSGTTSRVLATFITWLAEKTSPVFVIATANNIDWIPPEVIRKGRFDEVFFLALPTREERQAIFEVHLSKFRPGKERNFEIGLLSELSKDFSGAEIEQVVIEAMRLGFNENREFTTEDLIISIQKSVPLAKTKSKELKALKEWAESGNVARASKY
;
A
#
# COMPACT_ATOMS: atom_id res chain seq x y z
N GLY A 1 12.22 25.68 -14.60
CA GLY A 1 13.00 24.83 -15.50
C GLY A 1 13.33 23.45 -14.94
N LEU A 2 12.81 23.09 -13.76
CA LEU A 2 12.97 21.74 -13.24
C LEU A 2 11.98 20.76 -13.94
N PRO A 3 12.40 19.51 -14.22
CA PRO A 3 11.50 18.51 -14.73
C PRO A 3 10.41 18.17 -13.69
N TYR A 4 9.24 17.76 -14.17
CA TYR A 4 8.19 17.26 -13.28
C TYR A 4 8.64 15.98 -12.56
N PRO A 5 8.27 15.83 -11.28
CA PRO A 5 8.55 14.60 -10.54
C PRO A 5 7.85 13.42 -11.21
N LYS A 6 8.50 12.26 -11.19
CA LYS A 6 7.99 11.04 -11.83
C LYS A 6 7.06 10.29 -10.93
N GLY A 7 7.43 10.14 -9.66
CA GLY A 7 6.61 9.44 -8.69
C GLY A 7 7.42 8.69 -7.64
N VAL A 8 6.71 7.95 -6.81
CA VAL A 8 7.28 7.18 -5.70
C VAL A 8 6.82 5.72 -5.73
N LEU A 9 7.70 4.84 -5.23
CA LEU A 9 7.38 3.44 -4.99
C LEU A 9 7.27 3.20 -3.48
N LEU A 10 6.11 2.73 -3.02
CA LEU A 10 5.84 2.38 -1.63
C LEU A 10 5.96 0.86 -1.45
N VAL A 11 6.96 0.41 -0.70
CA VAL A 11 7.23 -1.01 -0.45
C VAL A 11 6.97 -1.32 1.02
N GLY A 12 6.35 -2.46 1.31
CA GLY A 12 6.09 -2.89 2.69
C GLY A 12 5.09 -4.03 2.74
N VAL A 13 4.94 -4.64 3.89
CA VAL A 13 3.97 -5.73 4.08
C VAL A 13 2.54 -5.25 3.89
N GLN A 14 1.64 -6.18 3.62
CA GLN A 14 0.21 -5.88 3.47
C GLN A 14 -0.36 -5.24 4.75
N GLY A 15 -1.26 -4.26 4.59
CA GLY A 15 -1.92 -3.61 5.73
C GLY A 15 -1.15 -2.44 6.36
N THR A 16 0.04 -2.05 5.84
CA THR A 16 0.84 -0.93 6.36
C THR A 16 0.43 0.45 5.83
N GLY A 17 -0.69 0.56 5.10
CA GLY A 17 -1.22 1.85 4.68
C GLY A 17 -0.79 2.34 3.29
N LYS A 18 -0.04 1.56 2.48
CA LYS A 18 0.43 1.96 1.15
C LYS A 18 -0.68 2.50 0.24
N SER A 19 -1.78 1.76 0.12
CA SER A 19 -2.91 2.17 -0.74
C SER A 19 -3.69 3.36 -0.17
N ILE A 20 -3.68 3.53 1.15
CA ILE A 20 -4.27 4.71 1.81
C ILE A 20 -3.40 5.94 1.54
N ALA A 21 -2.08 5.81 1.58
CA ALA A 21 -1.16 6.91 1.28
C ALA A 21 -1.41 7.52 -0.09
N ALA A 22 -1.65 6.71 -1.13
CA ALA A 22 -1.97 7.21 -2.47
C ALA A 22 -3.24 8.08 -2.49
N LYS A 23 -4.28 7.67 -1.74
CA LYS A 23 -5.54 8.42 -1.64
C LYS A 23 -5.37 9.71 -0.84
N ILE A 24 -4.60 9.67 0.26
CA ILE A 24 -4.35 10.86 1.08
C ILE A 24 -3.56 11.89 0.27
N ILE A 25 -2.49 11.48 -0.42
CA ILE A 25 -1.67 12.37 -1.24
C ILE A 25 -2.53 13.04 -2.33
N ALA A 26 -3.41 12.27 -2.98
CA ALA A 26 -4.31 12.81 -4.00
C ALA A 26 -5.29 13.86 -3.41
N SER A 27 -5.81 13.58 -2.22
CA SER A 27 -6.70 14.51 -1.51
C SER A 27 -5.97 15.77 -1.06
N GLU A 28 -4.79 15.65 -0.47
CA GLU A 28 -3.98 16.78 0.00
C GLU A 28 -3.48 17.68 -1.13
N TRP A 29 -3.19 17.10 -2.28
CA TRP A 29 -2.76 17.86 -3.45
C TRP A 29 -3.95 18.33 -4.32
N GLU A 30 -5.17 17.96 -3.98
CA GLU A 30 -6.40 18.25 -4.73
C GLU A 30 -6.31 17.81 -6.20
N LEU A 31 -5.64 16.68 -6.46
CA LEU A 31 -5.44 16.15 -7.79
C LEU A 31 -6.35 14.93 -8.05
N PRO A 32 -6.81 14.77 -9.30
CA PRO A 32 -7.51 13.55 -9.71
C PRO A 32 -6.67 12.29 -9.46
N LEU A 33 -7.30 11.25 -8.90
CA LEU A 33 -6.67 9.95 -8.66
C LEU A 33 -7.16 8.93 -9.68
N LEU A 34 -6.26 8.48 -10.54
CA LEU A 34 -6.51 7.38 -11.47
C LEU A 34 -5.91 6.10 -10.91
N ARG A 35 -6.65 4.98 -10.93
CA ARG A 35 -6.14 3.67 -10.48
C ARG A 35 -5.85 2.77 -11.68
N LEU A 36 -4.63 2.29 -11.77
CA LEU A 36 -4.18 1.26 -12.69
C LEU A 36 -4.06 -0.07 -11.96
N ASP A 37 -4.84 -1.06 -12.37
CA ASP A 37 -4.84 -2.42 -11.81
C ASP A 37 -4.32 -3.38 -12.88
N PHE A 38 -3.08 -3.79 -12.76
CA PHE A 38 -2.45 -4.73 -13.70
C PHE A 38 -3.12 -6.11 -13.68
N GLY A 39 -3.62 -6.56 -12.53
CA GLY A 39 -4.33 -7.85 -12.45
C GLY A 39 -5.56 -7.89 -13.36
N ARG A 40 -6.33 -6.81 -13.42
CA ARG A 40 -7.48 -6.69 -14.33
C ARG A 40 -7.06 -6.53 -15.79
N LEU A 41 -5.91 -5.91 -16.05
CA LEU A 41 -5.39 -5.76 -17.41
C LEU A 41 -5.00 -7.10 -18.02
N PHE A 42 -4.39 -7.99 -17.23
CA PHE A 42 -3.94 -9.30 -17.70
C PHE A 42 -5.04 -10.36 -17.74
N ALA A 43 -6.16 -10.18 -17.03
CA ALA A 43 -7.30 -11.08 -17.09
C ALA A 43 -8.03 -11.10 -18.44
N SER A 44 -7.66 -10.24 -19.38
CA SER A 44 -8.24 -10.13 -20.71
C SER A 44 -7.39 -10.83 -21.77
N LEU A 45 -8.01 -11.16 -22.94
CA LEU A 45 -7.39 -11.84 -24.07
C LEU A 45 -6.03 -11.27 -24.47
N VAL A 46 -5.10 -12.14 -24.79
CA VAL A 46 -3.76 -11.84 -25.28
C VAL A 46 -3.81 -10.82 -26.42
N GLY A 47 -2.99 -9.76 -26.35
CA GLY A 47 -2.93 -8.67 -27.33
C GLY A 47 -3.72 -7.41 -26.99
N GLN A 48 -4.74 -7.48 -26.13
CA GLN A 48 -5.50 -6.30 -25.71
C GLN A 48 -4.86 -5.56 -24.51
N SER A 49 -4.03 -6.24 -23.72
CA SER A 49 -3.43 -5.68 -22.51
C SER A 49 -2.49 -4.51 -22.78
N GLU A 50 -1.67 -4.60 -23.84
CA GLU A 50 -0.77 -3.51 -24.23
C GLU A 50 -1.52 -2.28 -24.72
N LEU A 51 -2.56 -2.46 -25.54
CA LEU A 51 -3.42 -1.37 -26.00
C LEU A 51 -4.11 -0.67 -24.82
N ARG A 52 -4.55 -1.43 -23.81
CA ARG A 52 -5.18 -0.88 -22.61
C ARG A 52 -4.22 -0.05 -21.76
N VAL A 53 -2.97 -0.52 -21.58
CA VAL A 53 -1.96 0.27 -20.85
C VAL A 53 -1.64 1.54 -21.61
N ARG A 54 -1.43 1.50 -22.94
CA ARG A 54 -1.24 2.70 -23.76
C ARG A 54 -2.41 3.68 -23.64
N LYS A 55 -3.64 3.17 -23.70
CA LYS A 55 -4.85 3.97 -23.52
C LYS A 55 -4.94 4.59 -22.13
N MET A 56 -4.58 3.85 -21.08
CA MET A 56 -4.56 4.36 -19.71
C MET A 56 -3.51 5.47 -19.53
N ILE A 57 -2.33 5.30 -20.14
CA ILE A 57 -1.29 6.34 -20.18
C ILE A 57 -1.82 7.59 -20.86
N GLN A 58 -2.44 7.48 -22.03
CA GLN A 58 -3.03 8.61 -22.77
C GLN A 58 -4.10 9.32 -21.94
N ILE A 59 -4.95 8.57 -21.21
CA ILE A 59 -5.96 9.16 -20.33
C ILE A 59 -5.28 9.93 -19.18
N ALA A 60 -4.25 9.35 -18.55
CA ALA A 60 -3.51 10.01 -17.48
C ALA A 60 -2.84 11.31 -17.96
N GLU A 61 -2.23 11.29 -19.12
CA GLU A 61 -1.62 12.49 -19.72
C GLU A 61 -2.65 13.55 -20.10
N ALA A 62 -3.81 13.14 -20.63
CA ALA A 62 -4.90 14.07 -20.97
C ALA A 62 -5.56 14.69 -19.74
N LEU A 63 -5.56 14.00 -18.59
CA LEU A 63 -6.11 14.49 -17.31
C LEU A 63 -5.05 15.15 -16.43
N SER A 64 -3.82 15.27 -16.90
CA SER A 64 -2.75 15.90 -16.12
C SER A 64 -3.03 17.40 -15.84
N PRO A 65 -2.69 17.91 -14.64
CA PRO A 65 -1.97 17.24 -13.56
C PRO A 65 -2.85 16.24 -12.78
N CYS A 66 -2.35 15.02 -12.58
CA CYS A 66 -3.08 13.96 -11.88
C CYS A 66 -2.13 12.99 -11.18
N ILE A 67 -2.68 12.16 -10.29
CA ILE A 67 -1.97 11.04 -9.68
C ILE A 67 -2.42 9.73 -10.34
N LEU A 68 -1.44 8.94 -10.80
CA LEU A 68 -1.64 7.58 -11.28
C LEU A 68 -1.21 6.58 -10.19
N TRP A 69 -2.19 5.98 -9.53
CA TRP A 69 -1.94 4.95 -8.52
C TRP A 69 -1.87 3.57 -9.16
N VAL A 70 -0.72 2.93 -9.05
CA VAL A 70 -0.44 1.58 -9.53
C VAL A 70 -0.37 0.64 -8.34
N ASP A 71 -1.42 -0.13 -8.11
CA ASP A 71 -1.53 -1.01 -6.95
C ASP A 71 -0.90 -2.37 -7.21
N GLU A 72 -0.11 -2.87 -6.24
CA GLU A 72 0.53 -4.18 -6.25
C GLU A 72 1.32 -4.49 -7.55
N ILE A 73 2.19 -3.55 -7.95
CA ILE A 73 3.00 -3.68 -9.18
C ILE A 73 3.89 -4.94 -9.17
N ASP A 74 4.31 -5.40 -7.99
CA ASP A 74 5.08 -6.63 -7.80
C ASP A 74 4.36 -7.86 -8.33
N LYS A 75 3.03 -7.95 -8.18
CA LYS A 75 2.25 -9.07 -8.74
C LYS A 75 2.29 -9.12 -10.27
N ALA A 76 2.35 -7.96 -10.91
CA ALA A 76 2.49 -7.89 -12.35
C ALA A 76 3.84 -8.45 -12.81
N PHE A 77 4.93 -8.13 -12.10
CA PHE A 77 6.26 -8.68 -12.39
C PHE A 77 6.35 -10.17 -12.10
N ALA A 78 5.75 -10.66 -11.00
CA ALA A 78 5.68 -12.09 -10.71
C ALA A 78 4.96 -12.87 -11.81
N GLY A 79 3.86 -12.34 -12.33
CA GLY A 79 3.13 -12.92 -13.47
C GLY A 79 3.99 -13.00 -14.74
N ALA A 80 4.81 -12.00 -14.99
CA ALA A 80 5.71 -11.97 -16.14
C ALA A 80 6.84 -13.02 -16.10
N GLN A 81 7.20 -13.50 -14.89
CA GLN A 81 8.24 -14.51 -14.70
C GLN A 81 7.70 -15.94 -14.76
N SER A 82 6.37 -16.13 -14.77
CA SER A 82 5.77 -17.45 -14.82
C SER A 82 5.87 -18.04 -16.23
N SER A 83 6.24 -19.33 -16.32
CA SER A 83 6.52 -20.05 -17.58
C SER A 83 5.32 -20.25 -18.51
N GLY A 84 4.14 -19.75 -18.16
CA GLY A 84 2.92 -19.79 -18.98
C GLY A 84 2.58 -18.47 -19.68
N ASP A 85 3.31 -17.39 -19.44
CA ASP A 85 3.07 -16.10 -20.08
C ASP A 85 3.77 -16.04 -21.45
N SER A 86 3.02 -15.72 -22.49
CA SER A 86 3.50 -15.53 -23.88
C SER A 86 4.43 -14.32 -24.07
N GLY A 87 5.06 -13.79 -23.02
CA GLY A 87 5.86 -12.56 -23.04
C GLY A 87 5.02 -11.27 -23.13
N THR A 88 3.70 -11.39 -23.10
CA THR A 88 2.78 -10.25 -23.19
C THR A 88 2.87 -9.37 -21.96
N THR A 89 2.86 -9.96 -20.76
CA THR A 89 2.96 -9.25 -19.49
C THR A 89 4.30 -8.49 -19.41
N SER A 90 5.40 -9.11 -19.81
CA SER A 90 6.72 -8.47 -19.85
C SER A 90 6.75 -7.25 -20.77
N ARG A 91 6.12 -7.32 -21.96
CA ARG A 91 6.03 -6.18 -22.90
C ARG A 91 5.20 -5.04 -22.35
N VAL A 92 4.07 -5.36 -21.74
CA VAL A 92 3.16 -4.37 -21.10
C VAL A 92 3.89 -3.62 -20.00
N LEU A 93 4.60 -4.34 -19.12
CA LEU A 93 5.40 -3.75 -18.06
C LEU A 93 6.56 -2.91 -18.63
N ALA A 94 7.26 -3.40 -19.63
CA ALA A 94 8.32 -2.65 -20.30
C ALA A 94 7.79 -1.33 -20.88
N THR A 95 6.63 -1.34 -21.54
CA THR A 95 5.96 -0.14 -22.07
C THR A 95 5.67 0.87 -20.96
N PHE A 96 5.13 0.42 -19.81
CA PHE A 96 4.84 1.28 -18.67
C PHE A 96 6.12 1.87 -18.06
N ILE A 97 7.15 1.05 -17.83
CA ILE A 97 8.42 1.50 -17.23
C ILE A 97 9.18 2.46 -18.15
N THR A 98 9.16 2.23 -19.46
CA THR A 98 9.74 3.14 -20.43
C THR A 98 9.01 4.49 -20.41
N TRP A 99 7.68 4.47 -20.45
CA TRP A 99 6.90 5.71 -20.32
C TRP A 99 7.21 6.46 -19.02
N LEU A 100 7.26 5.76 -17.87
CA LEU A 100 7.59 6.36 -16.58
C LEU A 100 8.96 7.05 -16.60
N ALA A 101 9.94 6.44 -17.29
CA ALA A 101 11.27 7.00 -17.43
C ALA A 101 11.32 8.25 -18.32
N GLU A 102 10.50 8.30 -19.37
CA GLU A 102 10.57 9.29 -20.44
C GLU A 102 9.50 10.39 -20.34
N LYS A 103 8.45 10.19 -19.54
CA LYS A 103 7.34 11.15 -19.45
C LYS A 103 7.81 12.55 -19.08
N THR A 104 7.20 13.53 -19.74
CA THR A 104 7.35 14.96 -19.45
C THR A 104 6.07 15.59 -18.94
N SER A 105 4.96 14.85 -18.95
CA SER A 105 3.66 15.27 -18.45
C SER A 105 3.63 15.32 -16.91
N PRO A 106 2.86 16.24 -16.30
CA PRO A 106 2.70 16.34 -14.85
C PRO A 106 1.77 15.25 -14.28
N VAL A 107 2.07 13.99 -14.60
CA VAL A 107 1.44 12.81 -14.00
C VAL A 107 2.36 12.30 -12.91
N PHE A 108 1.92 12.31 -11.64
CA PHE A 108 2.69 11.76 -10.54
C PHE A 108 2.29 10.30 -10.28
N VAL A 109 3.25 9.37 -10.36
CA VAL A 109 2.98 7.95 -10.19
C VAL A 109 3.21 7.52 -8.74
N ILE A 110 2.21 6.89 -8.13
CA ILE A 110 2.36 6.23 -6.82
C ILE A 110 2.17 4.73 -7.03
N ALA A 111 3.27 3.98 -7.03
CA ALA A 111 3.22 2.52 -7.10
C ALA A 111 3.31 1.89 -5.71
N THR A 112 2.60 0.78 -5.49
CA THR A 112 2.68 0.00 -4.25
C THR A 112 3.19 -1.40 -4.53
N ALA A 113 3.97 -1.97 -3.60
CA ALA A 113 4.47 -3.32 -3.67
C ALA A 113 4.51 -3.99 -2.29
N ASN A 114 4.23 -5.28 -2.25
CA ASN A 114 4.32 -6.11 -1.04
C ASN A 114 5.59 -6.95 -1.01
N ASN A 115 6.16 -7.27 -2.18
CA ASN A 115 7.36 -8.08 -2.31
C ASN A 115 8.35 -7.41 -3.26
N ILE A 116 9.53 -7.10 -2.73
CA ILE A 116 10.59 -6.43 -3.49
C ILE A 116 11.34 -7.39 -4.43
N ASP A 117 11.41 -8.67 -4.08
CA ASP A 117 12.17 -9.68 -4.85
C ASP A 117 11.57 -9.90 -6.26
N TRP A 118 10.28 -9.57 -6.43
CA TRP A 118 9.62 -9.68 -7.74
C TRP A 118 9.84 -8.46 -8.62
N ILE A 119 10.34 -7.35 -8.04
CA ILE A 119 10.56 -6.11 -8.80
C ILE A 119 11.98 -6.12 -9.37
N PRO A 120 12.13 -6.04 -10.70
CA PRO A 120 13.44 -5.98 -11.32
C PRO A 120 14.26 -4.78 -10.80
N PRO A 121 15.59 -4.95 -10.58
CA PRO A 121 16.45 -3.88 -10.06
C PRO A 121 16.42 -2.60 -10.92
N GLU A 122 16.19 -2.73 -12.21
CA GLU A 122 16.08 -1.59 -13.13
C GLU A 122 14.88 -0.69 -12.83
N VAL A 123 13.82 -1.20 -12.22
CA VAL A 123 12.62 -0.42 -11.84
C VAL A 123 12.93 0.49 -10.64
N ILE A 124 13.76 0.00 -9.72
CA ILE A 124 14.12 0.67 -8.47
C ILE A 124 15.21 1.73 -8.70
N ARG A 125 15.95 1.63 -9.82
CA ARG A 125 17.01 2.60 -10.15
C ARG A 125 16.44 4.01 -10.32
N LYS A 126 17.24 5.00 -9.88
CA LYS A 126 16.94 6.43 -10.11
C LYS A 126 16.62 6.70 -11.58
N GLY A 127 15.64 7.56 -11.81
CA GLY A 127 15.20 7.92 -13.15
C GLY A 127 13.89 7.25 -13.60
N ARG A 128 13.32 6.33 -12.81
CA ARG A 128 11.95 5.78 -12.96
C ARG A 128 11.05 6.32 -11.86
N PHE A 129 11.36 5.95 -10.63
CA PHE A 129 10.80 6.63 -9.46
C PHE A 129 11.82 7.61 -8.91
N ASP A 130 11.34 8.73 -8.38
CA ASP A 130 12.20 9.74 -7.74
C ASP A 130 12.70 9.22 -6.40
N GLU A 131 11.83 8.48 -5.68
CA GLU A 131 12.15 7.91 -4.38
C GLU A 131 11.41 6.58 -4.15
N VAL A 132 12.02 5.72 -3.34
CA VAL A 132 11.43 4.47 -2.88
C VAL A 132 11.32 4.53 -1.36
N PHE A 133 10.11 4.32 -0.85
CA PHE A 133 9.84 4.35 0.59
C PHE A 133 9.50 2.96 1.11
N PHE A 134 10.13 2.59 2.21
CA PHE A 134 9.75 1.41 2.97
C PHE A 134 8.77 1.77 4.08
N LEU A 135 7.59 1.14 4.07
CA LEU A 135 6.57 1.24 5.09
C LEU A 135 6.69 0.02 6.02
N ALA A 136 7.25 0.24 7.20
CA ALA A 136 7.37 -0.77 8.25
C ALA A 136 6.00 -1.06 8.90
N LEU A 137 5.94 -2.06 9.77
CA LEU A 137 4.83 -2.20 10.72
C LEU A 137 4.82 -0.98 11.66
N PRO A 138 3.65 -0.53 12.11
CA PRO A 138 3.53 0.69 12.90
C PRO A 138 4.21 0.53 14.28
N THR A 139 4.87 1.60 14.73
CA THR A 139 5.40 1.75 16.08
C THR A 139 4.27 1.77 17.10
N ARG A 140 4.59 1.77 18.38
CA ARG A 140 3.59 1.87 19.45
C ARG A 140 2.74 3.14 19.30
N GLU A 141 3.40 4.28 19.07
CA GLU A 141 2.79 5.59 18.92
C GLU A 141 1.88 5.64 17.67
N GLU A 142 2.36 5.08 16.56
CA GLU A 142 1.57 4.97 15.34
C GLU A 142 0.36 4.04 15.54
N ARG A 143 0.48 2.93 16.29
CA ARG A 143 -0.68 2.09 16.62
C ARG A 143 -1.70 2.81 17.49
N GLN A 144 -1.26 3.66 18.44
CA GLN A 144 -2.17 4.52 19.18
C GLN A 144 -2.99 5.40 18.24
N ALA A 145 -2.32 6.13 17.34
CA ALA A 145 -2.99 6.98 16.38
C ALA A 145 -3.94 6.19 15.46
N ILE A 146 -3.57 4.97 15.05
CA ILE A 146 -4.41 4.10 14.23
C ILE A 146 -5.67 3.67 15.00
N PHE A 147 -5.56 3.28 16.28
CA PHE A 147 -6.73 3.02 17.12
C PHE A 147 -7.62 4.25 17.26
N GLU A 148 -7.05 5.43 17.52
CA GLU A 148 -7.80 6.68 17.61
C GLU A 148 -8.61 6.95 16.35
N VAL A 149 -7.98 6.83 15.18
CA VAL A 149 -8.63 7.03 13.87
C VAL A 149 -9.79 6.06 13.67
N HIS A 150 -9.59 4.77 13.94
CA HIS A 150 -10.65 3.77 13.71
C HIS A 150 -11.76 3.87 14.75
N LEU A 151 -11.43 4.11 16.02
CA LEU A 151 -12.44 4.32 17.06
C LEU A 151 -13.25 5.59 16.80
N SER A 152 -12.61 6.69 16.44
CA SER A 152 -13.29 7.94 16.08
C SER A 152 -14.18 7.79 14.84
N LYS A 153 -13.77 7.01 13.86
CA LYS A 153 -14.59 6.70 12.67
C LYS A 153 -15.92 6.05 13.02
N PHE A 154 -15.92 5.12 13.97
CA PHE A 154 -17.12 4.38 14.36
C PHE A 154 -17.85 4.97 15.57
N ARG A 155 -17.15 5.69 16.45
CA ARG A 155 -17.67 6.32 17.67
C ARG A 155 -17.09 7.73 17.86
N PRO A 156 -17.48 8.69 16.99
CA PRO A 156 -16.95 10.05 17.06
C PRO A 156 -17.08 10.67 18.46
N GLY A 157 -15.98 11.19 19.00
CA GLY A 157 -15.92 11.85 20.29
C GLY A 157 -15.93 10.92 21.51
N LYS A 158 -15.94 9.59 21.31
CA LYS A 158 -15.93 8.59 22.39
C LYS A 158 -14.61 7.79 22.47
N GLU A 159 -13.60 8.12 21.67
CA GLU A 159 -12.32 7.43 21.63
C GLU A 159 -11.60 7.41 22.99
N ARG A 160 -11.82 8.44 23.82
CA ARG A 160 -11.27 8.54 25.18
C ARG A 160 -11.85 7.53 26.17
N ASN A 161 -12.94 6.86 25.82
CA ASN A 161 -13.55 5.82 26.66
C ASN A 161 -12.79 4.50 26.57
N PHE A 162 -11.78 4.42 25.70
CA PHE A 162 -10.98 3.22 25.48
C PHE A 162 -9.55 3.42 25.99
N GLU A 163 -8.95 2.37 26.55
CA GLU A 163 -7.56 2.37 27.03
C GLU A 163 -6.56 2.19 25.87
N ILE A 164 -6.48 3.18 24.97
CA ILE A 164 -5.71 3.11 23.73
C ILE A 164 -4.23 2.79 23.99
N GLY A 165 -3.65 3.31 25.08
CA GLY A 165 -2.28 3.00 25.47
C GLY A 165 -2.06 1.50 25.70
N LEU A 166 -2.96 0.84 26.44
CA LEU A 166 -2.94 -0.59 26.67
C LEU A 166 -3.16 -1.38 25.36
N LEU A 167 -4.15 -0.99 24.55
CA LEU A 167 -4.44 -1.63 23.27
C LEU A 167 -3.22 -1.60 22.34
N SER A 168 -2.50 -0.48 22.30
CA SER A 168 -1.30 -0.33 21.48
C SER A 168 -0.14 -1.23 21.94
N GLU A 169 -0.02 -1.50 23.24
CA GLU A 169 0.96 -2.45 23.78
C GLU A 169 0.61 -3.88 23.39
N LEU A 170 -0.64 -4.28 23.60
CA LEU A 170 -1.11 -5.64 23.33
C LEU A 170 -1.11 -5.99 21.84
N SER A 171 -1.26 -5.00 20.95
CA SER A 171 -1.27 -5.16 19.49
C SER A 171 0.13 -5.05 18.87
N LYS A 172 1.19 -5.36 19.63
CA LYS A 172 2.55 -5.41 19.06
C LYS A 172 2.59 -6.27 17.80
N ASP A 173 3.30 -5.79 16.78
CA ASP A 173 3.47 -6.42 15.47
C ASP A 173 2.18 -6.48 14.60
N PHE A 174 1.11 -5.79 14.98
CA PHE A 174 -0.08 -5.64 14.14
C PHE A 174 0.14 -4.54 13.09
N SER A 175 -0.37 -4.78 11.89
CA SER A 175 -0.51 -3.77 10.85
C SER A 175 -1.75 -2.89 11.09
N GLY A 176 -1.85 -1.77 10.38
CA GLY A 176 -3.02 -0.89 10.49
C GLY A 176 -4.34 -1.57 10.09
N ALA A 177 -4.31 -2.44 9.08
CA ALA A 177 -5.50 -3.20 8.67
C ALA A 177 -5.94 -4.23 9.71
N GLU A 178 -5.00 -4.83 10.44
CA GLU A 178 -5.32 -5.75 11.54
C GLU A 178 -5.93 -5.02 12.74
N ILE A 179 -5.46 -3.80 13.03
CA ILE A 179 -6.07 -2.94 14.06
C ILE A 179 -7.50 -2.56 13.65
N GLU A 180 -7.75 -2.19 12.40
CA GLU A 180 -9.11 -1.94 11.91
C GLU A 180 -10.01 -3.17 12.11
N GLN A 181 -9.51 -4.35 11.77
CA GLN A 181 -10.26 -5.59 11.94
C GLN A 181 -10.56 -5.90 13.43
N VAL A 182 -9.61 -5.65 14.33
CA VAL A 182 -9.82 -5.78 15.77
C VAL A 182 -10.98 -4.88 16.25
N VAL A 183 -11.03 -3.64 15.80
CA VAL A 183 -12.13 -2.73 16.17
C VAL A 183 -13.47 -3.24 15.64
N ILE A 184 -13.52 -3.73 14.40
CA ILE A 184 -14.73 -4.30 13.80
C ILE A 184 -15.21 -5.54 14.57
N GLU A 185 -14.29 -6.44 14.95
CA GLU A 185 -14.64 -7.65 15.70
C GLU A 185 -15.15 -7.31 17.11
N ALA A 186 -14.52 -6.35 17.80
CA ALA A 186 -15.00 -5.87 19.09
C ALA A 186 -16.42 -5.29 18.99
N MET A 187 -16.70 -4.52 17.94
CA MET A 187 -18.06 -4.02 17.69
C MET A 187 -19.07 -5.17 17.48
N ARG A 188 -18.68 -6.26 16.83
CA ARG A 188 -19.53 -7.45 16.65
C ARG A 188 -19.81 -8.15 17.97
N LEU A 189 -18.81 -8.24 18.87
CA LEU A 189 -19.00 -8.81 20.21
C LEU A 189 -20.03 -8.02 21.00
N GLY A 190 -19.88 -6.69 21.09
CA GLY A 190 -20.86 -5.84 21.75
C GLY A 190 -22.26 -5.94 21.14
N PHE A 191 -22.36 -5.94 19.81
CA PHE A 191 -23.63 -6.07 19.10
C PHE A 191 -24.36 -7.39 19.43
N ASN A 192 -23.64 -8.51 19.45
CA ASN A 192 -24.22 -9.82 19.78
C ASN A 192 -24.79 -9.88 21.21
N GLU A 193 -24.23 -9.08 22.12
CA GLU A 193 -24.69 -8.98 23.51
C GLU A 193 -25.67 -7.81 23.73
N ASN A 194 -26.14 -7.15 22.67
CA ASN A 194 -27.01 -5.99 22.70
C ASN A 194 -26.50 -4.85 23.62
N ARG A 195 -25.18 -4.63 23.63
CA ARG A 195 -24.52 -3.54 24.35
C ARG A 195 -23.48 -2.84 23.50
N GLU A 196 -23.01 -1.70 23.97
CA GLU A 196 -21.84 -1.02 23.40
C GLU A 196 -20.59 -1.87 23.66
N PHE A 197 -19.65 -1.88 22.70
CA PHE A 197 -18.37 -2.57 22.86
C PHE A 197 -17.44 -1.78 23.80
N THR A 198 -16.54 -2.49 24.45
CA THR A 198 -15.66 -1.98 25.50
C THR A 198 -14.19 -2.23 25.18
N THR A 199 -13.28 -1.76 26.05
CA THR A 199 -11.85 -2.09 25.97
C THR A 199 -11.60 -3.60 26.06
N GLU A 200 -12.38 -4.32 26.89
CA GLU A 200 -12.29 -5.77 27.05
C GLU A 200 -12.60 -6.50 25.74
N ASP A 201 -13.60 -6.06 25.00
CA ASP A 201 -13.93 -6.66 23.68
C ASP A 201 -12.80 -6.48 22.68
N LEU A 202 -12.12 -5.31 22.70
CA LEU A 202 -10.92 -5.07 21.88
C LEU A 202 -9.76 -5.98 22.31
N ILE A 203 -9.53 -6.16 23.61
CA ILE A 203 -8.50 -7.06 24.13
C ILE A 203 -8.77 -8.50 23.70
N ILE A 204 -10.01 -8.98 23.83
CA ILE A 204 -10.42 -10.31 23.37
C ILE A 204 -10.16 -10.48 21.87
N SER A 205 -10.48 -9.46 21.08
CA SER A 205 -10.28 -9.47 19.63
C SER A 205 -8.78 -9.50 19.27
N ILE A 206 -7.93 -8.76 19.98
CA ILE A 206 -6.48 -8.79 19.82
C ILE A 206 -5.94 -10.20 20.14
N GLN A 207 -6.34 -10.79 21.25
CA GLN A 207 -5.87 -12.11 21.69
C GLN A 207 -6.26 -13.25 20.74
N LYS A 208 -7.41 -13.14 20.08
CA LYS A 208 -7.88 -14.11 19.08
C LYS A 208 -7.20 -13.94 17.72
N SER A 209 -6.61 -12.79 17.46
CA SER A 209 -5.97 -12.48 16.18
C SER A 209 -4.53 -13.00 16.14
N VAL A 210 -4.13 -13.56 15.00
CA VAL A 210 -2.74 -13.94 14.74
C VAL A 210 -2.12 -12.90 13.81
N PRO A 211 -1.15 -12.10 14.29
CA PRO A 211 -0.54 -11.07 13.44
C PRO A 211 0.12 -11.63 12.19
N LEU A 212 -0.04 -10.94 11.07
CA LEU A 212 0.61 -11.26 9.80
C LEU A 212 2.14 -11.34 9.95
N ALA A 213 2.68 -10.53 10.84
CA ALA A 213 4.10 -10.52 11.18
C ALA A 213 4.62 -11.89 11.68
N LYS A 214 3.76 -12.69 12.30
CA LYS A 214 4.11 -14.07 12.74
C LYS A 214 4.02 -15.05 11.58
N THR A 215 2.95 -14.98 10.78
CA THR A 215 2.71 -15.91 9.67
C THR A 215 3.63 -15.65 8.47
N LYS A 216 4.05 -14.41 8.26
CA LYS A 216 4.94 -13.95 7.18
C LYS A 216 6.29 -13.42 7.69
N SER A 217 6.79 -13.99 8.76
CA SER A 217 8.01 -13.53 9.43
C SER A 217 9.24 -13.52 8.51
N LYS A 218 9.37 -14.49 7.61
CA LYS A 218 10.48 -14.57 6.63
C LYS A 218 10.42 -13.40 5.63
N GLU A 219 9.23 -13.13 5.06
CA GLU A 219 9.01 -12.03 4.12
C GLU A 219 9.29 -10.67 4.79
N LEU A 220 8.82 -10.50 6.04
CA LEU A 220 9.04 -9.29 6.81
C LEU A 220 10.53 -9.07 7.11
N LYS A 221 11.26 -10.13 7.45
CA LYS A 221 12.70 -10.05 7.71
C LYS A 221 13.46 -9.67 6.44
N ALA A 222 13.20 -10.30 5.32
CA ALA A 222 13.82 -9.98 4.04
C ALA A 222 13.59 -8.52 3.63
N LEU A 223 12.35 -8.01 3.79
CA LEU A 223 12.02 -6.61 3.51
C LEU A 223 12.76 -5.63 4.43
N LYS A 224 12.92 -5.96 5.72
CA LYS A 224 13.68 -5.13 6.66
C LYS A 224 15.17 -5.10 6.30
N GLU A 225 15.78 -6.25 6.02
CA GLU A 225 17.19 -6.37 5.62
C GLU A 225 17.43 -5.58 4.31
N TRP A 226 16.53 -5.69 3.35
CA TRP A 226 16.59 -4.89 2.13
C TRP A 226 16.51 -3.39 2.41
N ALA A 227 15.59 -2.95 3.26
CA ALA A 227 15.46 -1.53 3.62
C ALA A 227 16.68 -0.98 4.37
N GLU A 228 17.36 -1.83 5.17
CA GLU A 228 18.59 -1.48 5.91
C GLU A 228 19.84 -1.46 5.02
N SER A 229 19.80 -2.06 3.83
CA SER A 229 20.92 -2.05 2.88
C SER A 229 21.26 -0.67 2.29
N GLY A 230 20.52 0.39 2.68
CA GLY A 230 20.85 1.78 2.40
C GLY A 230 20.30 2.35 1.10
N ASN A 231 19.46 1.61 0.37
CA ASN A 231 18.92 2.04 -0.92
C ASN A 231 17.51 2.63 -0.84
N VAL A 232 16.96 2.82 0.37
CA VAL A 232 15.54 3.15 0.56
C VAL A 232 15.35 4.13 1.68
N ALA A 233 14.50 5.15 1.48
CA ALA A 233 14.06 6.04 2.53
C ALA A 233 13.01 5.35 3.42
N ARG A 234 13.08 5.52 4.74
CA ARG A 234 12.00 5.09 5.63
C ARG A 234 10.88 6.13 5.57
N ALA A 235 9.64 5.66 5.39
CA ALA A 235 8.47 6.53 5.41
C ALA A 235 8.11 6.99 6.83
N SER A 236 8.51 6.24 7.85
CA SER A 236 8.31 6.59 9.26
C SER A 236 9.55 7.29 9.84
N LYS A 237 9.32 8.27 10.72
CA LYS A 237 10.39 9.00 11.42
C LYS A 237 11.00 8.24 12.59
N TYR A 238 10.42 7.08 12.96
CA TYR A 238 10.78 6.31 14.16
C TYR A 238 11.19 4.89 13.83
#